data_43a5544b97fab77c23f3ba75c32c81a0
#
_entry.id   43a5544b97fab77c23f3ba75c32c81a0
#
_cell.length_a   1.000
_cell.length_b   1.000
_cell.length_c   1.000
_cell.angle_alpha   90.00
_cell.angle_beta   90.00
_cell.angle_gamma   90.00
#
_symmetry.space_group_name_H-M   'P 1'
#
loop_
_entity.id
_entity.type
_entity.pdbx_description
1 polymer ?
#
loop_
_entity_poly.entity_id
_entity_poly.type
_entity_poly.pdbx_seq_one_letter_code
_entity_poly.pdbx_strand_id
1 'polypeptide(L)'
;MTRSIAKFILIAMCGFVAASAPAFAADKVTMSSTNITAFDLDQIVALSKGFFAKENIEFEPTYMQPDLVIKALLAGTVDLAKSGTHFGMIAATRGGELKVIGGSTYGYAYQIIGQPQFKALADLKGQKIAGAGVASITTTIFKDVMQRQGIPPSAYTILSIGGSAERFQAVASGQVAASLAEAPPYNFRSIDSGKRVLLNYSDEIKSIQYGSYFASNKSLAQMRPVLVRFMRAIGQSMRWLNDPVNEKEAVRIMMDRLKIDETIAARTFKFMVPENHSFRGEGLVDPVGLNEMIRLLAMDNLIPERKPWETFVDAGFLPVAAK
;
A
#
# COMPACT_ATOMS: atom_id res chain seq x y z
N MET A 1 37.22 -36.21 -79.18
CA MET A 1 36.32 -37.02 -78.31
C MET A 1 36.64 -36.71 -76.89
N THR A 2 35.91 -35.76 -76.27
CA THR A 2 36.02 -35.45 -74.83
C THR A 2 34.63 -35.06 -74.32
N ARG A 3 34.04 -35.97 -73.49
CA ARG A 3 32.76 -35.83 -72.88
C ARG A 3 32.90 -34.97 -71.61
N SER A 4 32.25 -33.81 -71.58
CA SER A 4 32.13 -32.96 -70.41
C SER A 4 30.95 -33.46 -69.53
N ILE A 5 31.22 -33.79 -68.27
CA ILE A 5 30.21 -34.20 -67.25
C ILE A 5 29.87 -32.99 -66.46
N ALA A 6 28.64 -32.43 -66.65
CA ALA A 6 28.09 -31.41 -65.85
C ALA A 6 27.52 -32.00 -64.53
N LYS A 7 28.09 -31.63 -63.36
CA LYS A 7 27.55 -31.96 -62.04
C LYS A 7 26.50 -30.94 -61.64
N PHE A 8 25.26 -31.41 -61.61
CA PHE A 8 24.16 -30.62 -60.93
C PHE A 8 24.32 -30.73 -59.46
N ILE A 9 24.55 -29.58 -58.76
CA ILE A 9 24.46 -29.45 -57.31
C ILE A 9 23.05 -29.01 -56.98
N LEU A 10 22.27 -29.91 -56.39
CA LEU A 10 20.94 -29.64 -55.87
C LEU A 10 21.08 -29.05 -54.46
N ILE A 11 20.93 -27.72 -54.30
CA ILE A 11 20.89 -27.05 -53.00
C ILE A 11 19.48 -27.21 -52.45
N ALA A 12 19.31 -28.08 -51.46
CA ALA A 12 18.08 -28.18 -50.68
C ALA A 12 18.00 -26.98 -49.73
N MET A 13 17.17 -26.02 -50.06
CA MET A 13 16.85 -24.89 -49.23
C MET A 13 15.81 -25.32 -48.16
N CYS A 14 16.28 -25.76 -46.97
CA CYS A 14 15.43 -25.98 -45.81
C CYS A 14 14.88 -24.63 -45.35
N GLY A 15 13.66 -24.32 -45.75
CA GLY A 15 12.93 -23.16 -45.20
C GLY A 15 12.61 -23.39 -43.72
N PHE A 16 13.31 -22.66 -42.87
CA PHE A 16 12.98 -22.60 -41.44
C PHE A 16 11.70 -21.76 -41.29
N VAL A 17 10.53 -22.40 -41.24
CA VAL A 17 9.29 -21.78 -40.88
C VAL A 17 9.38 -21.50 -39.37
N ALA A 18 9.81 -20.27 -39.01
CA ALA A 18 9.68 -19.79 -37.65
C ALA A 18 8.18 -19.67 -37.34
N ALA A 19 7.65 -20.66 -36.64
CA ALA A 19 6.30 -20.58 -36.07
C ALA A 19 6.29 -19.39 -35.10
N SER A 20 5.82 -18.23 -35.57
CA SER A 20 5.49 -17.11 -34.69
C SER A 20 4.36 -17.57 -33.77
N ALA A 21 4.69 -17.84 -32.52
CA ALA A 21 3.66 -18.04 -31.49
C ALA A 21 2.73 -16.82 -31.51
N PRO A 22 1.41 -17.00 -31.44
CA PRO A 22 0.49 -15.89 -31.40
C PRO A 22 0.85 -15.03 -30.18
N ALA A 23 1.26 -13.80 -30.40
CA ALA A 23 1.41 -12.82 -29.34
C ALA A 23 0.00 -12.51 -28.83
N PHE A 24 -0.40 -13.12 -27.74
CA PHE A 24 -1.62 -12.74 -27.08
C PHE A 24 -1.48 -11.28 -26.63
N ALA A 25 -2.47 -10.46 -26.97
CA ALA A 25 -2.51 -9.09 -26.48
C ALA A 25 -2.46 -9.09 -24.96
N ALA A 26 -1.73 -8.14 -24.36
CA ALA A 26 -1.67 -8.02 -22.91
C ALA A 26 -3.06 -7.74 -22.34
N ASP A 27 -3.37 -8.37 -21.21
CA ASP A 27 -4.61 -8.09 -20.50
C ASP A 27 -4.54 -6.70 -19.87
N LYS A 28 -5.49 -5.84 -20.21
CA LYS A 28 -5.58 -4.51 -19.62
C LYS A 28 -6.26 -4.57 -18.27
N VAL A 29 -5.61 -4.02 -17.25
CA VAL A 29 -6.15 -3.92 -15.90
C VAL A 29 -6.27 -2.44 -15.52
N THR A 30 -7.46 -2.03 -15.12
CA THR A 30 -7.72 -0.69 -14.61
C THR A 30 -7.80 -0.72 -13.09
N MET A 31 -7.13 0.23 -12.42
CA MET A 31 -7.14 0.31 -10.97
C MET A 31 -7.25 1.75 -10.49
N SER A 32 -8.06 1.96 -9.46
CA SER A 32 -8.05 3.19 -8.68
C SER A 32 -7.10 3.08 -7.49
N SER A 33 -6.37 4.15 -7.23
CA SER A 33 -5.50 4.28 -6.05
C SER A 33 -5.58 5.71 -5.49
N THR A 34 -5.09 5.91 -4.29
CA THR A 34 -4.90 7.24 -3.73
C THR A 34 -3.68 7.94 -4.35
N ASN A 35 -3.39 9.16 -3.94
CA ASN A 35 -2.19 9.87 -4.40
C ASN A 35 -0.93 9.04 -4.21
N ILE A 36 0.03 9.17 -5.14
CA ILE A 36 1.32 8.49 -5.07
C ILE A 36 2.07 8.89 -3.81
N THR A 37 2.41 7.90 -2.99
CA THR A 37 3.13 8.05 -1.73
C THR A 37 4.15 6.93 -1.53
N ALA A 38 4.93 6.99 -0.45
CA ALA A 38 5.83 5.89 -0.07
C ALA A 38 5.09 4.56 0.23
N PHE A 39 3.79 4.61 0.52
CA PHE A 39 2.97 3.41 0.70
C PHE A 39 2.63 2.69 -0.62
N ASP A 40 3.02 3.27 -1.76
CA ASP A 40 2.77 2.71 -3.10
C ASP A 40 4.01 2.07 -3.73
N LEU A 41 5.08 1.87 -2.95
CA LEU A 41 6.34 1.31 -3.47
C LEU A 41 6.17 -0.08 -4.09
N ASP A 42 5.24 -0.88 -3.61
CA ASP A 42 4.91 -2.18 -4.19
C ASP A 42 4.49 -2.07 -5.67
N GLN A 43 3.54 -1.20 -5.99
CA GLN A 43 3.10 -0.99 -7.37
C GLN A 43 4.09 -0.14 -8.19
N ILE A 44 4.75 0.84 -7.56
CA ILE A 44 5.75 1.69 -8.22
C ILE A 44 6.91 0.84 -8.74
N VAL A 45 7.43 -0.06 -7.91
CA VAL A 45 8.50 -0.97 -8.30
C VAL A 45 8.01 -2.00 -9.31
N ALA A 46 6.81 -2.56 -9.13
CA ALA A 46 6.25 -3.51 -10.09
C ALA A 46 6.14 -2.90 -11.51
N LEU A 47 5.71 -1.63 -11.61
CA LEU A 47 5.70 -0.88 -12.87
C LEU A 47 7.11 -0.61 -13.39
N SER A 48 7.99 -0.07 -12.56
CA SER A 48 9.34 0.35 -12.97
C SER A 48 10.23 -0.82 -13.38
N LYS A 49 10.04 -2.00 -12.78
CA LYS A 49 10.79 -3.25 -13.08
C LYS A 49 10.11 -4.11 -14.15
N GLY A 50 8.97 -3.69 -14.67
CA GLY A 50 8.23 -4.43 -15.69
C GLY A 50 7.65 -5.76 -15.20
N PHE A 51 7.35 -5.92 -13.89
CA PHE A 51 6.79 -7.17 -13.38
C PHE A 51 5.38 -7.42 -13.90
N PHE A 52 4.58 -6.38 -14.13
CA PHE A 52 3.27 -6.53 -14.79
C PHE A 52 3.42 -6.99 -16.25
N ALA A 53 4.37 -6.43 -16.99
CA ALA A 53 4.61 -6.83 -18.37
C ALA A 53 5.06 -8.31 -18.47
N LYS A 54 5.86 -8.81 -17.51
CA LYS A 54 6.24 -10.24 -17.43
C LYS A 54 5.04 -11.15 -17.20
N GLU A 55 3.99 -10.65 -16.57
CA GLU A 55 2.73 -11.36 -16.37
C GLU A 55 1.72 -11.12 -17.51
N ASN A 56 2.17 -10.53 -18.63
CA ASN A 56 1.33 -10.15 -19.77
C ASN A 56 0.16 -9.25 -19.36
N ILE A 57 0.42 -8.25 -18.50
CA ILE A 57 -0.56 -7.26 -18.02
C ILE A 57 -0.10 -5.87 -18.43
N GLU A 58 -0.99 -5.14 -19.09
CA GLU A 58 -0.92 -3.70 -19.28
C GLU A 58 -1.64 -3.04 -18.10
N PHE A 59 -0.90 -2.24 -17.34
CA PHE A 59 -1.41 -1.65 -16.11
C PHE A 59 -0.94 -0.22 -15.93
N GLU A 60 -1.88 0.66 -15.64
CA GLU A 60 -1.61 2.02 -15.18
C GLU A 60 -2.68 2.42 -14.16
N PRO A 61 -2.28 2.86 -12.95
CA PRO A 61 -3.24 3.26 -11.92
C PRO A 61 -3.83 4.64 -12.20
N THR A 62 -5.11 4.81 -11.93
CA THR A 62 -5.78 6.11 -11.88
C THR A 62 -5.80 6.60 -10.44
N TYR A 63 -5.22 7.78 -10.19
CA TYR A 63 -5.17 8.36 -8.85
C TYR A 63 -6.38 9.26 -8.59
N MET A 64 -6.96 9.13 -7.40
CA MET A 64 -8.13 9.91 -7.00
C MET A 64 -8.18 10.11 -5.48
N GLN A 65 -9.11 10.96 -5.03
CA GLN A 65 -9.31 11.19 -3.59
C GLN A 65 -9.69 9.88 -2.88
N PRO A 66 -9.23 9.68 -1.62
CA PRO A 66 -9.39 8.40 -0.90
C PRO A 66 -10.83 7.90 -0.81
N ASP A 67 -11.80 8.81 -0.67
CA ASP A 67 -13.22 8.47 -0.58
C ASP A 67 -13.84 8.02 -1.91
N LEU A 68 -13.18 8.28 -3.05
CA LEU A 68 -13.63 7.90 -4.37
C LEU A 68 -13.07 6.53 -4.80
N VAL A 69 -11.95 6.08 -4.25
CA VAL A 69 -11.25 4.86 -4.68
C VAL A 69 -12.16 3.62 -4.62
N ILE A 70 -12.79 3.37 -3.47
CA ILE A 70 -13.71 2.23 -3.32
C ILE A 70 -15.02 2.44 -4.07
N LYS A 71 -15.49 3.68 -4.19
CA LYS A 71 -16.69 4.00 -4.96
C LYS A 71 -16.50 3.69 -6.44
N ALA A 72 -15.34 4.01 -7.03
CA ALA A 72 -15.02 3.69 -8.42
C ALA A 72 -15.03 2.17 -8.68
N LEU A 73 -14.48 1.37 -7.74
CA LEU A 73 -14.53 -0.08 -7.82
C LEU A 73 -15.98 -0.60 -7.79
N LEU A 74 -16.79 -0.13 -6.83
CA LEU A 74 -18.19 -0.56 -6.70
C LEU A 74 -19.07 -0.10 -7.87
N ALA A 75 -18.76 1.05 -8.47
CA ALA A 75 -19.41 1.52 -9.70
C ALA A 75 -18.98 0.73 -10.96
N GLY A 76 -17.95 -0.12 -10.85
CA GLY A 76 -17.43 -0.90 -11.99
C GLY A 76 -16.68 -0.07 -13.03
N THR A 77 -16.20 1.13 -12.66
CA THR A 77 -15.37 1.98 -13.54
C THR A 77 -13.91 1.56 -13.55
N VAL A 78 -13.50 0.74 -12.60
CA VAL A 78 -12.20 0.10 -12.51
C VAL A 78 -12.34 -1.36 -12.10
N ASP A 79 -11.36 -2.19 -12.44
CA ASP A 79 -11.32 -3.62 -12.13
C ASP A 79 -10.84 -3.90 -10.72
N LEU A 80 -9.92 -3.05 -10.24
CA LEU A 80 -9.26 -3.13 -8.94
C LEU A 80 -9.29 -1.80 -8.20
N ALA A 81 -9.12 -1.85 -6.90
CA ALA A 81 -8.84 -0.69 -6.07
C ALA A 81 -7.69 -1.00 -5.10
N LYS A 82 -6.74 -0.07 -4.94
CA LYS A 82 -5.76 -0.08 -3.86
C LYS A 82 -6.09 1.03 -2.87
N SER A 83 -6.35 0.67 -1.62
CA SER A 83 -6.78 1.63 -0.59
C SER A 83 -6.41 1.16 0.80
N GLY A 84 -6.60 2.03 1.79
CA GLY A 84 -6.57 1.61 3.20
C GLY A 84 -7.60 0.51 3.44
N THR A 85 -7.19 -0.57 4.13
CA THR A 85 -8.02 -1.75 4.39
C THR A 85 -9.36 -1.39 5.02
N HIS A 86 -9.37 -0.40 5.91
CA HIS A 86 -10.58 0.09 6.58
C HIS A 86 -11.67 0.59 5.60
N PHE A 87 -11.30 1.27 4.51
CA PHE A 87 -12.30 1.77 3.55
C PHE A 87 -13.08 0.64 2.88
N GLY A 88 -12.39 -0.41 2.44
CA GLY A 88 -13.05 -1.56 1.84
C GLY A 88 -13.87 -2.36 2.86
N MET A 89 -13.36 -2.56 4.07
CA MET A 89 -14.11 -3.25 5.15
C MET A 89 -15.38 -2.49 5.53
N ILE A 90 -15.30 -1.17 5.71
CA ILE A 90 -16.50 -0.34 5.99
C ILE A 90 -17.50 -0.44 4.84
N ALA A 91 -17.03 -0.37 3.59
CA ALA A 91 -17.92 -0.51 2.43
C ALA A 91 -18.58 -1.89 2.39
N ALA A 92 -17.84 -2.98 2.64
CA ALA A 92 -18.38 -4.34 2.67
C ALA A 92 -19.43 -4.53 3.78
N THR A 93 -19.25 -3.92 4.97
CA THR A 93 -20.27 -4.01 6.03
C THR A 93 -21.55 -3.23 5.71
N ARG A 94 -21.48 -2.30 4.78
CA ARG A 94 -22.62 -1.52 4.27
C ARG A 94 -23.24 -2.12 3.00
N GLY A 95 -22.90 -3.38 2.67
CA GLY A 95 -23.45 -4.09 1.53
C GLY A 95 -22.65 -3.93 0.24
N GLY A 96 -21.46 -3.34 0.28
CA GLY A 96 -20.57 -3.26 -0.88
C GLY A 96 -20.09 -4.65 -1.31
N GLU A 97 -20.26 -4.99 -2.59
CA GLU A 97 -19.88 -6.28 -3.18
C GLU A 97 -18.42 -6.30 -3.61
N LEU A 98 -17.52 -6.36 -2.63
CA LEU A 98 -16.06 -6.39 -2.85
C LEU A 98 -15.36 -7.31 -1.85
N LYS A 99 -14.17 -7.74 -2.21
CA LYS A 99 -13.30 -8.57 -1.38
C LYS A 99 -11.86 -8.05 -1.40
N VAL A 100 -11.15 -8.25 -0.30
CA VAL A 100 -9.69 -8.17 -0.24
C VAL A 100 -9.13 -9.35 -1.03
N ILE A 101 -8.22 -9.08 -1.96
CA ILE A 101 -7.49 -10.09 -2.74
C ILE A 101 -6.00 -10.13 -2.39
N GLY A 102 -5.52 -9.20 -1.58
CA GLY A 102 -4.16 -9.18 -1.09
C GLY A 102 -3.84 -7.96 -0.23
N GLY A 103 -2.70 -8.01 0.44
CA GLY A 103 -2.14 -6.89 1.18
C GLY A 103 -1.24 -6.03 0.29
N SER A 104 -1.25 -4.73 0.51
CA SER A 104 -0.33 -3.79 -0.14
C SER A 104 0.67 -3.20 0.85
N THR A 105 0.25 -2.98 2.07
CA THR A 105 1.09 -2.40 3.12
C THR A 105 0.76 -3.04 4.46
N TYR A 106 1.79 -3.47 5.15
CA TYR A 106 1.72 -4.13 6.45
C TYR A 106 2.37 -3.27 7.52
N GLY A 107 1.90 -3.41 8.77
CA GLY A 107 2.32 -2.52 9.85
C GLY A 107 1.72 -1.12 9.70
N TYR A 108 2.09 -0.24 10.62
CA TYR A 108 1.60 1.13 10.63
C TYR A 108 2.79 2.09 10.69
N ALA A 109 3.40 2.36 9.54
CA ALA A 109 4.61 3.17 9.37
C ALA A 109 4.33 4.68 9.51
N TYR A 110 3.79 5.07 10.66
CA TYR A 110 3.53 6.44 11.06
C TYR A 110 4.20 6.76 12.38
N GLN A 111 4.36 8.06 12.65
CA GLN A 111 4.91 8.58 13.90
C GLN A 111 4.01 9.65 14.48
N ILE A 112 3.94 9.72 15.83
CA ILE A 112 3.44 10.90 16.52
C ILE A 112 4.60 11.87 16.66
N ILE A 113 4.44 13.06 16.09
CA ILE A 113 5.48 14.09 16.12
C ILE A 113 4.97 15.33 16.85
N GLY A 114 5.69 15.74 17.88
CA GLY A 114 5.32 16.86 18.73
C GLY A 114 6.33 18.00 18.73
N GLN A 115 5.94 19.10 19.31
CA GLN A 115 6.82 20.24 19.56
C GLN A 115 7.98 19.81 20.50
N PRO A 116 9.16 20.47 20.43
CA PRO A 116 10.38 20.02 21.13
C PRO A 116 10.25 19.91 22.66
N GLN A 117 9.36 20.69 23.26
CA GLN A 117 9.12 20.69 24.71
C GLN A 117 8.42 19.43 25.21
N PHE A 118 7.65 18.73 24.37
CA PHE A 118 6.98 17.48 24.72
C PHE A 118 7.95 16.30 24.60
N LYS A 119 8.01 15.47 25.62
CA LYS A 119 8.95 14.35 25.70
C LYS A 119 8.27 12.97 25.67
N ALA A 120 7.00 12.93 26.04
CA ALA A 120 6.19 11.72 26.14
C ALA A 120 4.74 12.01 25.74
N LEU A 121 3.96 10.94 25.49
CA LEU A 121 2.54 11.07 25.18
C LEU A 121 1.74 11.71 26.32
N ALA A 122 2.17 11.50 27.57
CA ALA A 122 1.55 12.11 28.74
C ALA A 122 1.57 13.64 28.71
N ASP A 123 2.56 14.24 28.06
CA ASP A 123 2.69 15.69 27.94
C ASP A 123 1.64 16.29 26.99
N LEU A 124 0.95 15.45 26.22
CA LEU A 124 -0.14 15.87 25.32
C LEU A 124 -1.48 16.08 26.03
N LYS A 125 -1.57 15.83 27.33
CA LYS A 125 -2.77 16.15 28.14
C LYS A 125 -3.05 17.65 28.10
N GLY A 126 -4.31 18.02 27.84
CA GLY A 126 -4.75 19.39 27.66
C GLY A 126 -4.38 20.04 26.33
N GLN A 127 -3.70 19.32 25.45
CA GLN A 127 -3.15 19.88 24.21
C GLN A 127 -4.09 19.69 23.01
N LYS A 128 -3.89 20.55 21.99
CA LYS A 128 -4.50 20.41 20.65
C LYS A 128 -3.55 19.60 19.76
N ILE A 129 -4.08 18.58 19.10
CA ILE A 129 -3.34 17.62 18.28
C ILE A 129 -3.93 17.62 16.86
N ALA A 130 -3.11 17.73 15.84
CA ALA A 130 -3.56 17.62 14.46
C ALA A 130 -3.90 16.17 14.10
N GLY A 131 -5.12 15.94 13.64
CA GLY A 131 -5.63 14.64 13.18
C GLY A 131 -6.27 14.70 11.81
N ALA A 132 -6.50 13.54 11.20
CA ALA A 132 -7.10 13.45 9.86
C ALA A 132 -8.63 13.57 9.85
N GLY A 133 -9.28 13.47 11.00
CA GLY A 133 -10.73 13.50 11.15
C GLY A 133 -11.22 12.51 12.19
N VAL A 134 -12.45 12.72 12.67
CA VAL A 134 -13.01 11.94 13.78
C VAL A 134 -13.18 10.47 13.43
N ALA A 135 -13.59 10.17 12.20
CA ALA A 135 -13.84 8.81 11.70
C ALA A 135 -12.64 8.21 10.93
N SER A 136 -11.45 8.80 11.08
CA SER A 136 -10.26 8.30 10.42
C SER A 136 -9.62 7.16 11.23
N ILE A 137 -9.20 6.10 10.56
CA ILE A 137 -8.48 4.99 11.21
C ILE A 137 -7.20 5.47 11.92
N THR A 138 -6.55 6.53 11.44
CA THR A 138 -5.39 7.12 12.11
C THR A 138 -5.77 7.73 13.46
N THR A 139 -6.95 8.35 13.55
CA THR A 139 -7.51 8.87 14.79
C THR A 139 -7.89 7.74 15.75
N THR A 140 -8.50 6.68 15.22
CA THR A 140 -8.86 5.47 16.00
C THR A 140 -7.62 4.81 16.61
N ILE A 141 -6.57 4.61 15.79
CA ILE A 141 -5.30 4.05 16.26
C ILE A 141 -4.66 4.94 17.34
N PHE A 142 -4.64 6.24 17.11
CA PHE A 142 -4.12 7.18 18.11
C PHE A 142 -4.89 7.09 19.45
N LYS A 143 -6.22 7.08 19.43
CA LYS A 143 -7.05 6.92 20.63
C LYS A 143 -6.73 5.60 21.35
N ASP A 144 -6.62 4.48 20.62
CA ASP A 144 -6.28 3.17 21.18
C ASP A 144 -4.93 3.19 21.90
N VAL A 145 -3.91 3.78 21.27
CA VAL A 145 -2.58 3.92 21.88
C VAL A 145 -2.63 4.79 23.12
N MET A 146 -3.28 5.94 23.07
CA MET A 146 -3.42 6.84 24.21
C MET A 146 -4.15 6.18 25.38
N GLN A 147 -5.22 5.44 25.11
CA GLN A 147 -5.98 4.71 26.14
C GLN A 147 -5.13 3.61 26.79
N ARG A 148 -4.34 2.86 26.02
CA ARG A 148 -3.40 1.87 26.57
C ARG A 148 -2.32 2.48 27.46
N GLN A 149 -1.97 3.75 27.21
CA GLN A 149 -1.07 4.55 28.05
C GLN A 149 -1.80 5.25 29.23
N GLY A 150 -3.07 4.92 29.48
CA GLY A 150 -3.86 5.52 30.56
C GLY A 150 -4.28 6.98 30.29
N ILE A 151 -4.32 7.42 29.05
CA ILE A 151 -4.69 8.78 28.65
C ILE A 151 -6.04 8.73 27.91
N PRO A 152 -7.16 9.08 28.59
CA PRO A 152 -8.48 8.98 27.97
C PRO A 152 -8.68 10.05 26.88
N PRO A 153 -9.63 9.85 25.94
CA PRO A 153 -9.90 10.80 24.86
C PRO A 153 -10.32 12.20 25.33
N SER A 154 -10.87 12.31 26.56
CA SER A 154 -11.23 13.60 27.19
C SER A 154 -10.01 14.42 27.63
N ALA A 155 -8.84 13.82 27.67
CA ALA A 155 -7.62 14.49 28.15
C ALA A 155 -6.90 15.34 27.08
N TYR A 156 -7.37 15.33 25.83
CA TYR A 156 -6.77 16.10 24.71
C TYR A 156 -7.82 16.48 23.68
N THR A 157 -7.47 17.40 22.77
CA THR A 157 -8.38 17.82 21.69
C THR A 157 -7.78 17.47 20.33
N ILE A 158 -8.48 16.68 19.51
CA ILE A 158 -8.08 16.40 18.13
C ILE A 158 -8.72 17.44 17.21
N LEU A 159 -7.90 18.19 16.50
CA LEU A 159 -8.34 19.08 15.43
C LEU A 159 -8.29 18.32 14.09
N SER A 160 -9.39 18.33 13.36
CA SER A 160 -9.46 17.76 12.01
C SER A 160 -8.69 18.65 11.03
N ILE A 161 -7.46 18.26 10.73
CA ILE A 161 -6.55 18.97 9.83
C ILE A 161 -6.12 17.99 8.73
N GLY A 162 -6.82 17.98 7.66
CA GLY A 162 -6.57 17.35 6.37
C GLY A 162 -5.54 16.22 6.27
N GLY A 163 -4.73 16.25 5.22
CA GLY A 163 -3.67 15.29 4.92
C GLY A 163 -2.37 15.50 5.73
N SER A 164 -1.35 14.69 5.43
CA SER A 164 -0.05 14.78 6.12
C SER A 164 0.66 16.11 5.88
N ALA A 165 0.48 16.73 4.71
CA ALA A 165 1.08 18.03 4.39
C ALA A 165 0.54 19.14 5.29
N GLU A 166 -0.78 19.21 5.46
CA GLU A 166 -1.47 20.21 6.27
C GLU A 166 -1.17 20.01 7.76
N ARG A 167 -1.12 18.76 8.23
CA ARG A 167 -0.74 18.44 9.61
C ARG A 167 0.70 18.83 9.90
N PHE A 168 1.63 18.54 8.95
CA PHE A 168 3.01 19.00 9.04
C PHE A 168 3.10 20.53 9.20
N GLN A 169 2.36 21.29 8.39
CA GLN A 169 2.33 22.75 8.50
C GLN A 169 1.80 23.24 9.84
N ALA A 170 0.75 22.60 10.36
CA ALA A 170 0.19 22.94 11.67
C ALA A 170 1.17 22.70 12.83
N VAL A 171 1.95 21.62 12.77
CA VAL A 171 3.02 21.35 13.74
C VAL A 171 4.19 22.32 13.53
N ALA A 172 4.61 22.55 12.29
CA ALA A 172 5.75 23.42 11.97
C ALA A 172 5.52 24.85 12.46
N SER A 173 4.30 25.38 12.26
CA SER A 173 3.90 26.73 12.70
C SER A 173 3.64 26.87 14.21
N GLY A 174 3.60 25.77 14.96
CA GLY A 174 3.25 25.79 16.39
C GLY A 174 1.75 25.92 16.69
N GLN A 175 0.89 25.84 15.69
CA GLN A 175 -0.56 25.90 15.84
C GLN A 175 -1.12 24.75 16.71
N VAL A 176 -0.45 23.60 16.69
CA VAL A 176 -0.78 22.41 17.47
C VAL A 176 0.44 21.89 18.23
N ALA A 177 0.18 21.17 19.32
CA ALA A 177 1.21 20.52 20.12
C ALA A 177 1.88 19.36 19.40
N ALA A 178 1.12 18.59 18.63
CA ALA A 178 1.60 17.43 17.89
C ALA A 178 0.72 17.12 16.68
N SER A 179 1.27 16.33 15.74
CA SER A 179 0.51 15.57 14.75
C SER A 179 0.38 14.12 15.22
N LEU A 180 -0.82 13.58 15.13
CA LEU A 180 -1.09 12.19 15.56
C LEU A 180 -0.59 11.14 14.57
N ALA A 181 -0.28 11.49 13.33
CA ALA A 181 0.19 10.55 12.31
C ALA A 181 0.98 11.26 11.21
N GLU A 182 2.29 11.19 11.31
CA GLU A 182 3.22 11.66 10.28
C GLU A 182 3.92 10.47 9.62
N ALA A 183 4.01 10.52 8.28
CA ALA A 183 4.70 9.54 7.45
C ALA A 183 5.68 10.23 6.50
N PRO A 184 6.62 9.49 5.87
CA PRO A 184 7.52 10.07 4.89
C PRO A 184 6.78 10.75 3.72
N PRO A 185 7.28 11.90 3.26
CA PRO A 185 8.50 12.60 3.70
C PRO A 185 8.29 13.59 4.87
N TYR A 186 7.05 13.78 5.33
CA TYR A 186 6.70 14.85 6.27
C TYR A 186 7.25 14.62 7.69
N ASN A 187 7.30 13.36 8.15
CA ASN A 187 7.94 13.02 9.42
C ASN A 187 9.41 13.46 9.44
N PHE A 188 10.17 13.25 8.35
CA PHE A 188 11.56 13.66 8.26
C PHE A 188 11.71 15.18 8.24
N ARG A 189 10.86 15.88 7.48
CA ARG A 189 10.83 17.35 7.48
C ARG A 189 10.54 17.92 8.86
N SER A 190 9.62 17.30 9.60
CA SER A 190 9.32 17.67 10.99
C SER A 190 10.54 17.48 11.88
N ILE A 191 11.19 16.32 11.83
CA ILE A 191 12.40 16.01 12.61
C ILE A 191 13.52 16.99 12.27
N ASP A 192 13.78 17.23 10.99
CA ASP A 192 14.83 18.13 10.52
C ASP A 192 14.57 19.60 10.93
N SER A 193 13.30 19.97 11.15
CA SER A 193 12.91 21.28 11.71
C SER A 193 12.94 21.34 13.23
N GLY A 194 13.54 20.32 13.89
CA GLY A 194 13.70 20.28 15.35
C GLY A 194 12.48 19.75 16.12
N LYS A 195 11.49 19.18 15.45
CA LYS A 195 10.35 18.52 16.11
C LYS A 195 10.80 17.16 16.66
N ARG A 196 10.05 16.65 17.63
CA ARG A 196 10.37 15.41 18.34
C ARG A 196 9.44 14.27 17.97
N VAL A 197 9.99 13.10 17.70
CA VAL A 197 9.21 11.85 17.65
C VAL A 197 8.82 11.49 19.09
N LEU A 198 7.51 11.43 19.35
CA LEU A 198 6.95 11.03 20.63
C LEU A 198 6.61 9.54 20.65
N LEU A 199 6.31 8.98 19.49
CA LEU A 199 6.01 7.54 19.31
C LEU A 199 6.22 7.11 17.87
N ASN A 200 6.79 5.91 17.69
CA ASN A 200 6.66 5.12 16.46
C ASN A 200 5.50 4.14 16.65
N TYR A 201 4.51 4.17 15.79
CA TYR A 201 3.37 3.26 15.93
C TYR A 201 3.75 1.79 15.74
N SER A 202 4.81 1.49 14.99
CA SER A 202 5.35 0.14 14.84
C SER A 202 5.82 -0.49 16.15
N ASP A 203 6.14 0.33 17.16
CA ASP A 203 6.50 -0.16 18.49
C ASP A 203 5.26 -0.67 19.25
N GLU A 204 4.10 -0.10 18.99
CA GLU A 204 2.83 -0.38 19.67
C GLU A 204 1.92 -1.36 18.91
N ILE A 205 1.91 -1.30 17.57
CA ILE A 205 1.06 -2.10 16.70
C ILE A 205 1.92 -3.07 15.91
N LYS A 206 2.03 -4.30 16.42
CA LYS A 206 2.95 -5.31 15.86
C LYS A 206 2.46 -5.93 14.56
N SER A 207 1.16 -5.99 14.34
CA SER A 207 0.59 -6.47 13.07
C SER A 207 -0.69 -5.72 12.76
N ILE A 208 -0.74 -5.15 11.56
CA ILE A 208 -1.94 -4.62 10.93
C ILE A 208 -1.75 -4.68 9.42
N GLN A 209 -2.75 -5.11 8.69
CA GLN A 209 -2.79 -4.95 7.24
C GLN A 209 -3.39 -3.58 6.95
N TYR A 210 -2.52 -2.56 6.84
CA TYR A 210 -2.95 -1.17 6.68
C TYR A 210 -3.51 -0.88 5.30
N GLY A 211 -2.85 -1.39 4.25
CA GLY A 211 -3.28 -1.26 2.87
C GLY A 211 -3.66 -2.59 2.24
N SER A 212 -4.63 -2.57 1.33
CA SER A 212 -5.12 -3.76 0.63
C SER A 212 -5.43 -3.48 -0.82
N TYR A 213 -5.36 -4.54 -1.62
CA TYR A 213 -5.94 -4.64 -2.95
C TYR A 213 -7.35 -5.23 -2.84
N PHE A 214 -8.29 -4.61 -3.54
CA PHE A 214 -9.70 -5.01 -3.56
C PHE A 214 -10.16 -5.28 -4.98
N ALA A 215 -10.99 -6.31 -5.13
CA ALA A 215 -11.74 -6.57 -6.35
C ALA A 215 -13.23 -6.63 -6.05
N SER A 216 -14.07 -6.18 -6.98
CA SER A 216 -15.52 -6.37 -6.88
C SER A 216 -15.88 -7.82 -7.16
N ASN A 217 -17.06 -8.28 -6.70
CA ASN A 217 -17.56 -9.61 -7.04
C ASN A 217 -17.65 -9.80 -8.56
N LYS A 218 -17.98 -8.72 -9.31
CA LYS A 218 -17.98 -8.71 -10.77
C LYS A 218 -16.58 -8.96 -11.35
N SER A 219 -15.57 -8.22 -10.90
CA SER A 219 -14.19 -8.41 -11.36
C SER A 219 -13.66 -9.80 -11.01
N LEU A 220 -13.98 -10.31 -9.83
CA LEU A 220 -13.63 -11.68 -9.41
C LEU A 220 -14.23 -12.74 -10.33
N ALA A 221 -15.49 -12.57 -10.74
CA ALA A 221 -16.16 -13.50 -11.65
C ALA A 221 -15.60 -13.47 -13.07
N GLN A 222 -15.24 -12.28 -13.57
CA GLN A 222 -14.87 -12.06 -14.97
C GLN A 222 -13.39 -12.25 -15.27
N MET A 223 -12.48 -11.89 -14.32
CA MET A 223 -11.07 -11.80 -14.62
C MET A 223 -10.13 -12.40 -13.54
N ARG A 224 -10.63 -13.32 -12.73
CA ARG A 224 -9.82 -13.97 -11.66
C ARG A 224 -8.41 -14.41 -12.10
N PRO A 225 -8.20 -15.08 -13.26
CA PRO A 225 -6.86 -15.47 -13.68
C PRO A 225 -5.92 -14.27 -13.89
N VAL A 226 -6.44 -13.15 -14.37
CA VAL A 226 -5.67 -11.90 -14.55
C VAL A 226 -5.33 -11.30 -13.19
N LEU A 227 -6.29 -11.27 -12.25
CA LEU A 227 -6.09 -10.76 -10.90
C LEU A 227 -5.03 -11.58 -10.13
N VAL A 228 -4.99 -12.89 -10.32
CA VAL A 228 -3.96 -13.76 -9.74
C VAL A 228 -2.57 -13.39 -10.28
N ARG A 229 -2.43 -13.16 -11.59
CA ARG A 229 -1.18 -12.71 -12.21
C ARG A 229 -0.79 -11.32 -11.73
N PHE A 230 -1.77 -10.42 -11.58
CA PHE A 230 -1.55 -9.09 -11.01
C PHE A 230 -0.95 -9.17 -9.60
N MET A 231 -1.55 -9.95 -8.71
CA MET A 231 -1.03 -10.15 -7.36
C MET A 231 0.33 -10.84 -7.32
N ARG A 232 0.63 -11.71 -8.30
CA ARG A 232 1.97 -12.30 -8.45
C ARG A 232 3.02 -11.24 -8.80
N ALA A 233 2.70 -10.28 -9.70
CA ALA A 233 3.59 -9.17 -10.00
C ALA A 233 3.86 -8.28 -8.77
N ILE A 234 2.83 -8.04 -7.96
CA ILE A 234 2.97 -7.33 -6.66
C ILE A 234 3.88 -8.12 -5.71
N GLY A 235 3.67 -9.43 -5.58
CA GLY A 235 4.53 -10.28 -4.74
C GLY A 235 6.00 -10.27 -5.20
N GLN A 236 6.26 -10.29 -6.50
CA GLN A 236 7.61 -10.14 -7.06
C GLN A 236 8.24 -8.79 -6.67
N SER A 237 7.46 -7.72 -6.72
CA SER A 237 7.91 -6.39 -6.32
C SER A 237 8.27 -6.32 -4.84
N MET A 238 7.46 -6.90 -3.98
CA MET A 238 7.72 -6.92 -2.53
C MET A 238 8.97 -7.75 -2.18
N ARG A 239 9.16 -8.91 -2.83
CA ARG A 239 10.42 -9.68 -2.69
C ARG A 239 11.62 -8.86 -3.12
N TRP A 240 11.52 -8.18 -4.28
CA TRP A 240 12.58 -7.35 -4.81
C TRP A 240 12.92 -6.18 -3.86
N LEU A 241 11.91 -5.52 -3.27
CA LEU A 241 12.09 -4.44 -2.28
C LEU A 241 12.81 -4.90 -1.01
N ASN A 242 12.56 -6.14 -0.58
CA ASN A 242 13.15 -6.69 0.65
C ASN A 242 14.55 -7.32 0.43
N ASP A 243 15.04 -7.38 -0.81
CA ASP A 243 16.41 -7.80 -1.10
C ASP A 243 17.36 -6.58 -0.96
N PRO A 244 18.29 -6.60 0.02
CA PRO A 244 19.18 -5.46 0.27
C PRO A 244 20.03 -5.04 -0.93
N VAL A 245 20.30 -5.94 -1.87
CA VAL A 245 21.08 -5.63 -3.09
C VAL A 245 20.38 -4.57 -3.95
N ASN A 246 19.07 -4.44 -3.84
CA ASN A 246 18.25 -3.55 -4.64
C ASN A 246 18.04 -2.14 -4.01
N GLU A 247 18.55 -1.89 -2.81
CA GLU A 247 18.33 -0.63 -2.08
C GLU A 247 18.65 0.61 -2.93
N LYS A 248 19.85 0.65 -3.55
CA LYS A 248 20.27 1.80 -4.36
C LYS A 248 19.35 2.04 -5.56
N GLU A 249 18.86 0.97 -6.18
CA GLU A 249 17.93 1.09 -7.30
C GLU A 249 16.53 1.51 -6.82
N ALA A 250 16.06 0.97 -5.70
CA ALA A 250 14.80 1.34 -5.07
C ALA A 250 14.78 2.84 -4.71
N VAL A 251 15.87 3.36 -4.13
CA VAL A 251 16.03 4.79 -3.83
C VAL A 251 15.91 5.64 -5.09
N ARG A 252 16.56 5.25 -6.20
CA ARG A 252 16.45 5.98 -7.49
C ARG A 252 15.01 5.97 -8.03
N ILE A 253 14.34 4.81 -7.98
CA ILE A 253 12.94 4.70 -8.39
C ILE A 253 12.07 5.64 -7.54
N MET A 254 12.30 5.71 -6.22
CA MET A 254 11.57 6.62 -5.33
C MET A 254 11.81 8.08 -5.68
N MET A 255 13.07 8.50 -5.91
CA MET A 255 13.41 9.86 -6.33
C MET A 255 12.61 10.26 -7.57
N ASP A 256 12.62 9.39 -8.57
CA ASP A 256 11.93 9.65 -9.84
C ASP A 256 10.41 9.69 -9.70
N ARG A 257 9.82 8.73 -9.00
CA ARG A 257 8.36 8.57 -8.94
C ARG A 257 7.71 9.45 -7.89
N LEU A 258 8.37 9.70 -6.76
CA LEU A 258 7.85 10.53 -5.66
C LEU A 258 8.31 12.00 -5.75
N LYS A 259 9.24 12.32 -6.66
CA LYS A 259 9.82 13.68 -6.83
C LYS A 259 10.40 14.22 -5.53
N ILE A 260 11.21 13.40 -4.87
CA ILE A 260 11.95 13.73 -3.64
C ILE A 260 13.44 13.59 -3.88
N ASP A 261 14.26 14.30 -3.09
CA ASP A 261 15.72 14.21 -3.17
C ASP A 261 16.24 12.87 -2.64
N GLU A 262 17.52 12.56 -2.94
CA GLU A 262 18.16 11.30 -2.59
C GLU A 262 18.19 11.07 -1.07
N THR A 263 18.47 12.09 -0.29
CA THR A 263 18.55 11.99 1.18
C THR A 263 17.20 11.58 1.76
N ILE A 264 16.13 12.23 1.33
CA ILE A 264 14.76 11.89 1.75
C ILE A 264 14.35 10.51 1.22
N ALA A 265 14.71 10.17 -0.03
CA ALA A 265 14.39 8.87 -0.61
C ALA A 265 15.09 7.73 0.15
N ALA A 266 16.37 7.86 0.46
CA ALA A 266 17.12 6.86 1.24
C ALA A 266 16.55 6.68 2.65
N ARG A 267 16.25 7.77 3.35
CA ARG A 267 15.60 7.73 4.68
C ARG A 267 14.22 7.09 4.60
N THR A 268 13.45 7.40 3.56
CA THR A 268 12.12 6.82 3.34
C THR A 268 12.21 5.32 3.08
N PHE A 269 13.14 4.88 2.23
CA PHE A 269 13.37 3.47 1.98
C PHE A 269 13.70 2.73 3.28
N LYS A 270 14.69 3.23 4.02
CA LYS A 270 15.11 2.64 5.30
C LYS A 270 13.94 2.54 6.29
N PHE A 271 13.16 3.60 6.42
CA PHE A 271 12.01 3.64 7.31
C PHE A 271 10.90 2.65 6.88
N MET A 272 10.56 2.60 5.59
CA MET A 272 9.44 1.78 5.12
C MET A 272 9.80 0.29 5.00
N VAL A 273 11.02 -0.05 4.54
CA VAL A 273 11.37 -1.41 4.18
C VAL A 273 12.04 -2.15 5.37
N PRO A 274 13.30 -1.87 5.76
CA PRO A 274 13.93 -2.66 6.84
C PRO A 274 13.43 -2.34 8.25
N GLU A 275 13.02 -1.09 8.54
CA GLU A 275 12.61 -0.73 9.91
C GLU A 275 11.15 -1.07 10.21
N ASN A 276 10.23 -0.77 9.32
CA ASN A 276 8.80 -1.00 9.52
C ASN A 276 8.24 -2.21 8.79
N HIS A 277 9.04 -2.90 7.96
CA HIS A 277 8.62 -4.09 7.20
C HIS A 277 7.29 -3.89 6.44
N SER A 278 7.10 -2.68 5.89
CA SER A 278 5.82 -2.28 5.30
C SER A 278 5.45 -3.08 4.05
N PHE A 279 6.39 -3.75 3.41
CA PHE A 279 6.20 -4.55 2.20
C PHE A 279 6.52 -6.04 2.42
N ARG A 280 6.37 -6.54 3.65
CA ARG A 280 6.46 -7.96 3.95
C ARG A 280 5.26 -8.72 3.37
N GLY A 281 5.34 -10.05 3.35
CA GLY A 281 4.17 -10.90 3.07
C GLY A 281 3.85 -11.09 1.59
N GLU A 282 4.68 -10.57 0.68
CA GLU A 282 4.59 -10.85 -0.76
C GLU A 282 3.20 -10.58 -1.38
N GLY A 283 2.47 -9.58 -0.87
CA GLY A 283 1.10 -9.29 -1.29
C GLY A 283 0.04 -10.24 -0.73
N LEU A 284 0.42 -11.17 0.16
CA LEU A 284 -0.52 -12.10 0.77
C LEU A 284 -1.39 -11.41 1.83
N VAL A 285 -2.55 -11.98 2.06
CA VAL A 285 -3.43 -11.55 3.16
C VAL A 285 -2.78 -11.85 4.51
N ASP A 286 -2.83 -10.91 5.44
CA ASP A 286 -2.38 -11.05 6.83
C ASP A 286 -3.60 -11.22 7.77
N PRO A 287 -3.98 -12.44 8.15
CA PRO A 287 -5.13 -12.68 9.03
C PRO A 287 -5.03 -11.97 10.38
N VAL A 288 -3.82 -11.91 10.94
CA VAL A 288 -3.59 -11.23 12.23
C VAL A 288 -3.80 -9.72 12.07
N GLY A 289 -3.24 -9.15 10.99
CA GLY A 289 -3.40 -7.74 10.69
C GLY A 289 -4.82 -7.34 10.32
N LEU A 290 -5.59 -8.22 9.67
CA LEU A 290 -7.01 -7.99 9.39
C LEU A 290 -7.86 -8.04 10.66
N ASN A 291 -7.60 -9.00 11.56
CA ASN A 291 -8.30 -9.06 12.85
C ASN A 291 -8.04 -7.81 13.70
N GLU A 292 -6.79 -7.29 13.68
CA GLU A 292 -6.47 -6.04 14.37
C GLU A 292 -7.21 -4.85 13.74
N MET A 293 -7.30 -4.78 12.42
CA MET A 293 -8.10 -3.76 11.73
C MET A 293 -9.57 -3.84 12.14
N ILE A 294 -10.16 -5.03 12.17
CA ILE A 294 -11.56 -5.25 12.60
C ILE A 294 -11.76 -4.80 14.05
N ARG A 295 -10.82 -5.13 14.95
CA ARG A 295 -10.86 -4.71 16.35
C ARG A 295 -10.93 -3.19 16.46
N LEU A 296 -10.05 -2.49 15.75
CA LEU A 296 -9.98 -1.03 15.75
C LEU A 296 -11.26 -0.39 15.18
N LEU A 297 -11.75 -0.91 14.06
CA LEU A 297 -12.99 -0.40 13.43
C LEU A 297 -14.20 -0.58 14.34
N ALA A 298 -14.31 -1.70 15.03
CA ALA A 298 -15.40 -1.96 15.96
C ALA A 298 -15.28 -1.10 17.24
N MET A 299 -14.07 -0.87 17.72
CA MET A 299 -13.81 -0.02 18.91
C MET A 299 -14.33 1.42 18.71
N ASP A 300 -14.19 1.96 17.50
CA ASP A 300 -14.63 3.34 17.19
C ASP A 300 -16.00 3.37 16.47
N ASN A 301 -16.76 2.27 16.52
CA ASN A 301 -18.09 2.10 15.91
C ASN A 301 -18.13 2.41 14.41
N LEU A 302 -17.01 2.19 13.68
CA LEU A 302 -16.94 2.39 12.23
C LEU A 302 -17.56 1.22 11.46
N ILE A 303 -17.66 0.06 12.10
CA ILE A 303 -18.43 -1.10 11.64
C ILE A 303 -19.40 -1.53 12.75
N PRO A 304 -20.59 -2.07 12.40
CA PRO A 304 -21.64 -2.36 13.39
C PRO A 304 -21.32 -3.54 14.31
N GLU A 305 -20.54 -4.49 13.81
CA GLU A 305 -20.18 -5.72 14.52
C GLU A 305 -18.81 -6.25 14.07
N ARG A 306 -18.18 -7.08 14.91
CA ARG A 306 -16.99 -7.83 14.55
C ARG A 306 -17.40 -9.06 13.74
N LYS A 307 -16.98 -9.09 12.46
CA LYS A 307 -17.11 -10.28 11.61
C LYS A 307 -15.76 -10.99 11.52
N PRO A 308 -15.74 -12.31 11.33
CA PRO A 308 -14.50 -13.02 11.01
C PRO A 308 -13.82 -12.40 9.79
N TRP A 309 -12.50 -12.30 9.81
CA TRP A 309 -11.72 -11.66 8.73
C TRP A 309 -11.97 -12.34 7.36
N GLU A 310 -12.25 -13.62 7.34
CA GLU A 310 -12.58 -14.41 6.14
C GLU A 310 -13.80 -13.83 5.39
N THR A 311 -14.71 -13.16 6.11
CA THR A 311 -15.86 -12.49 5.51
C THR A 311 -15.45 -11.42 4.49
N PHE A 312 -14.30 -10.80 4.69
CA PHE A 312 -13.81 -9.69 3.87
C PHE A 312 -12.86 -10.12 2.75
N VAL A 313 -12.44 -11.38 2.72
CA VAL A 313 -11.39 -11.89 1.83
C VAL A 313 -11.97 -12.85 0.80
N ASP A 314 -11.40 -12.88 -0.41
CA ASP A 314 -11.67 -13.96 -1.36
C ASP A 314 -10.74 -15.14 -1.08
N ALA A 315 -11.33 -16.32 -0.80
CA ALA A 315 -10.59 -17.51 -0.43
C ALA A 315 -9.61 -18.01 -1.52
N GLY A 316 -9.85 -17.68 -2.79
CA GLY A 316 -8.95 -18.03 -3.90
C GLY A 316 -7.62 -17.27 -3.91
N PHE A 317 -7.50 -16.21 -3.09
CA PHE A 317 -6.27 -15.42 -2.92
C PHE A 317 -5.63 -15.64 -1.53
N LEU A 318 -6.19 -16.51 -0.73
CA LEU A 318 -5.51 -16.93 0.50
C LEU A 318 -4.23 -17.69 0.12
N PRO A 319 -3.13 -17.54 0.88
CA PRO A 319 -2.02 -18.45 0.73
C PRO A 319 -2.58 -19.85 0.93
N VAL A 320 -2.26 -20.75 0.01
CA VAL A 320 -2.44 -22.18 0.28
C VAL A 320 -1.63 -22.40 1.53
N ALA A 321 -2.31 -22.46 2.67
CA ALA A 321 -1.66 -22.65 3.95
C ALA A 321 -0.71 -23.81 3.75
N ALA A 322 0.56 -23.58 4.01
CA ALA A 322 1.52 -24.66 4.12
C ALA A 322 0.91 -25.62 5.15
N LYS A 323 0.28 -26.69 4.63
CA LYS A 323 -0.22 -27.79 5.43
C LYS A 323 0.94 -28.47 6.11
#